data_2b28250d5273b14e4749523a7ec6b400
#
_entry.id   2b28250d5273b14e4749523a7ec6b400
#
_cell.length_a   1.000
_cell.length_b   1.000
_cell.length_c   1.000
_cell.angle_alpha   90.00
_cell.angle_beta   90.00
_cell.angle_gamma   90.00
#
_symmetry.space_group_name_H-M   'P 1'
#
loop_
_entity.id
_entity.type
_entity.pdbx_description
1 polymer ?
#
loop_
_entity_poly.entity_id
_entity_poly.type
_entity_poly.pdbx_seq_one_letter_code
_entity_poly.pdbx_strand_id
1 'polypeptide(L)'
;MKNFRFSSVVVSDEVTTALHEGRGVVALETTIVVHGLPSPVNFEVARACEASVRDGGSVPATIGVLDGGVVVGLSDDELARLADPVRRAAKLSARDLGVALAKGTDGATTVAGTITVAEHVGINVMATGGLGGVHRDATESFDESADLTTLSRRSVLVVASGVKSILAIGATLERLDTLGVPVVGLGTRQFPGFYLRDSGFELDWSVASAEEAAMAFLCHREMMSTGFLVANPVAADKELDRHLHDEALESALIKAQFDGVSGKAVTPTLLAEFARHTAGLSVQVNRDLVVANAGVAGAIAASLARAYA
;
A
#
# COMPACT_ATOMS: atom_id res chain seq x y z
N MET A 1 14.60 -24.16 -26.54
CA MET A 1 13.47 -23.31 -26.15
C MET A 1 12.95 -23.85 -24.83
N LYS A 2 13.13 -23.14 -23.69
CA LYS A 2 12.47 -23.50 -22.43
C LYS A 2 10.97 -23.33 -22.65
N ASN A 3 10.16 -24.34 -22.30
CA ASN A 3 8.70 -24.27 -22.36
C ASN A 3 8.25 -23.08 -21.48
N PHE A 4 7.87 -21.98 -22.10
CA PHE A 4 7.22 -20.88 -21.42
C PHE A 4 5.85 -21.35 -20.97
N ARG A 5 5.66 -21.64 -19.68
CA ARG A 5 4.34 -21.80 -19.09
C ARG A 5 3.78 -20.39 -18.87
N PHE A 6 2.80 -20.01 -19.66
CA PHE A 6 2.12 -18.69 -19.57
C PHE A 6 1.20 -18.53 -18.37
N SER A 7 1.17 -19.45 -17.41
CA SER A 7 0.42 -19.28 -16.16
C SER A 7 1.41 -19.14 -15.02
N SER A 8 1.76 -17.91 -14.72
CA SER A 8 2.73 -17.56 -13.69
C SER A 8 2.10 -16.94 -12.46
N VAL A 9 0.80 -17.11 -12.25
CA VAL A 9 0.09 -16.67 -11.03
C VAL A 9 -0.37 -17.90 -10.27
N VAL A 10 0.12 -18.05 -9.05
CA VAL A 10 -0.29 -19.07 -8.09
C VAL A 10 -1.08 -18.39 -6.99
N VAL A 11 -2.29 -18.86 -6.75
CA VAL A 11 -3.15 -18.39 -5.65
C VAL A 11 -3.21 -19.49 -4.62
N SER A 12 -3.00 -19.16 -3.35
CA SER A 12 -3.06 -20.14 -2.26
C SER A 12 -4.46 -20.76 -2.14
N ASP A 13 -4.53 -21.97 -1.59
CA ASP A 13 -5.81 -22.68 -1.42
C ASP A 13 -6.78 -21.90 -0.52
N GLU A 14 -6.27 -21.22 0.51
CA GLU A 14 -7.08 -20.39 1.41
C GLU A 14 -7.73 -19.21 0.66
N VAL A 15 -6.94 -18.49 -0.15
CA VAL A 15 -7.43 -17.35 -0.94
C VAL A 15 -8.38 -17.85 -2.03
N THR A 16 -8.04 -18.94 -2.73
CA THR A 16 -8.89 -19.54 -3.76
C THR A 16 -10.25 -19.92 -3.19
N THR A 17 -10.27 -20.62 -2.05
CA THR A 17 -11.50 -21.02 -1.36
C THR A 17 -12.32 -19.79 -0.93
N ALA A 18 -11.66 -18.76 -0.37
CA ALA A 18 -12.34 -17.54 0.06
C ALA A 18 -13.02 -16.81 -1.10
N LEU A 19 -12.33 -16.69 -2.23
CA LEU A 19 -12.90 -16.06 -3.44
C LEU A 19 -14.09 -16.86 -4.00
N HIS A 20 -13.99 -18.20 -4.04
CA HIS A 20 -15.08 -19.07 -4.49
C HIS A 20 -16.31 -19.02 -3.58
N GLU A 21 -16.10 -18.87 -2.28
CA GLU A 21 -17.17 -18.77 -1.29
C GLU A 21 -17.74 -17.34 -1.14
N GLY A 22 -17.24 -16.38 -1.92
CA GLY A 22 -17.64 -14.98 -1.83
C GLY A 22 -17.23 -14.30 -0.53
N ARG A 23 -16.21 -14.83 0.18
CA ARG A 23 -15.68 -14.21 1.39
C ARG A 23 -14.77 -13.02 1.07
N GLY A 24 -14.69 -12.05 1.99
CA GLY A 24 -13.79 -10.92 1.87
C GLY A 24 -12.33 -11.34 1.82
N VAL A 25 -11.59 -10.79 0.85
CA VAL A 25 -10.14 -10.99 0.72
C VAL A 25 -9.46 -9.64 0.62
N VAL A 26 -8.33 -9.47 1.32
CA VAL A 26 -7.52 -8.24 1.30
C VAL A 26 -6.13 -8.52 0.77
N ALA A 27 -5.74 -7.82 -0.29
CA ALA A 27 -4.38 -7.85 -0.81
C ALA A 27 -3.44 -7.02 0.09
N LEU A 28 -2.25 -7.58 0.36
CA LEU A 28 -1.18 -6.93 1.11
C LEU A 28 0.09 -6.86 0.26
N GLU A 29 0.72 -5.67 0.22
CA GLU A 29 1.98 -5.47 -0.50
C GLU A 29 3.17 -6.06 0.26
N THR A 30 4.25 -6.33 -0.47
CA THR A 30 5.51 -6.83 0.13
C THR A 30 6.65 -5.81 0.08
N THR A 31 6.48 -4.66 -0.59
CA THR A 31 7.53 -3.62 -0.60
C THR A 31 7.81 -3.09 0.81
N ILE A 32 6.80 -2.94 1.66
CA ILE A 32 7.01 -2.52 3.05
C ILE A 32 7.88 -3.52 3.82
N VAL A 33 7.74 -4.80 3.53
CA VAL A 33 8.50 -5.89 4.15
C VAL A 33 9.96 -5.90 3.69
N VAL A 34 10.19 -5.71 2.39
CA VAL A 34 11.54 -5.89 1.81
C VAL A 34 12.35 -4.59 1.82
N HIS A 35 11.68 -3.45 1.64
CA HIS A 35 12.34 -2.15 1.44
C HIS A 35 11.91 -1.05 2.40
N GLY A 36 10.88 -1.29 3.23
CA GLY A 36 10.28 -0.28 4.09
C GLY A 36 10.63 -0.39 5.56
N LEU A 37 10.94 -1.59 6.05
CA LEU A 37 11.19 -1.86 7.45
C LEU A 37 12.46 -2.70 7.64
N PRO A 38 13.21 -2.51 8.75
CA PRO A 38 14.39 -3.31 9.04
C PRO A 38 14.01 -4.74 9.50
N SER A 39 14.87 -5.73 9.22
CA SER A 39 14.76 -7.07 9.80
C SER A 39 15.17 -7.03 11.29
N PRO A 40 14.49 -7.79 12.20
CA PRO A 40 13.39 -8.74 11.95
C PRO A 40 11.98 -8.12 11.96
N VAL A 41 11.85 -6.83 12.27
CA VAL A 41 10.56 -6.12 12.42
C VAL A 41 9.71 -6.23 11.15
N ASN A 42 10.32 -6.29 9.98
CA ASN A 42 9.64 -6.39 8.69
C ASN A 42 8.73 -7.65 8.61
N PHE A 43 9.24 -8.81 8.99
CA PHE A 43 8.46 -10.06 8.99
C PHE A 43 7.34 -10.04 10.03
N GLU A 44 7.65 -9.54 11.25
CA GLU A 44 6.65 -9.42 12.32
C GLU A 44 5.48 -8.52 11.92
N VAL A 45 5.76 -7.40 11.22
CA VAL A 45 4.72 -6.48 10.75
C VAL A 45 3.87 -7.11 9.66
N ALA A 46 4.46 -7.86 8.73
CA ALA A 46 3.68 -8.58 7.72
C ALA A 46 2.69 -9.55 8.36
N ARG A 47 3.13 -10.35 9.35
CA ARG A 47 2.27 -11.27 10.10
C ARG A 47 1.20 -10.55 10.91
N ALA A 48 1.54 -9.41 11.51
CA ALA A 48 0.58 -8.58 12.24
C ALA A 48 -0.50 -8.00 11.31
N CYS A 49 -0.14 -7.59 10.09
CA CYS A 49 -1.11 -7.15 9.08
C CYS A 49 -2.07 -8.30 8.68
N GLU A 50 -1.54 -9.50 8.43
CA GLU A 50 -2.37 -10.66 8.11
C GLU A 50 -3.33 -11.02 9.26
N ALA A 51 -2.85 -11.02 10.50
CA ALA A 51 -3.69 -11.22 11.67
C ALA A 51 -4.80 -10.16 11.78
N SER A 52 -4.45 -8.88 11.57
CA SER A 52 -5.39 -7.76 11.63
C SER A 52 -6.47 -7.84 10.53
N VAL A 53 -6.13 -8.32 9.31
CA VAL A 53 -7.12 -8.63 8.27
C VAL A 53 -8.10 -9.70 8.73
N ARG A 54 -7.61 -10.77 9.38
CA ARG A 54 -8.43 -11.87 9.92
C ARG A 54 -9.36 -11.38 11.03
N ASP A 55 -8.85 -10.55 11.93
CA ASP A 55 -9.64 -9.91 12.99
C ASP A 55 -10.75 -9.01 12.40
N GLY A 56 -10.50 -8.39 11.25
CA GLY A 56 -11.48 -7.66 10.45
C GLY A 56 -12.52 -8.54 9.73
N GLY A 57 -12.41 -9.86 9.82
CA GLY A 57 -13.37 -10.83 9.25
C GLY A 57 -13.09 -11.24 7.80
N SER A 58 -11.89 -11.03 7.29
CA SER A 58 -11.50 -11.33 5.90
C SER A 58 -10.23 -12.20 5.83
N VAL A 59 -9.92 -12.69 4.64
CA VAL A 59 -8.74 -13.51 4.37
C VAL A 59 -7.61 -12.63 3.83
N PRO A 60 -6.41 -12.65 4.43
CA PRO A 60 -5.26 -11.92 3.89
C PRO A 60 -4.67 -12.63 2.67
N ALA A 61 -4.25 -11.84 1.69
CA ALA A 61 -3.56 -12.29 0.49
C ALA A 61 -2.29 -11.45 0.31
N THR A 62 -1.20 -11.82 1.00
CA THR A 62 0.11 -11.18 0.82
C THR A 62 0.69 -11.56 -0.54
N ILE A 63 1.09 -10.57 -1.36
CA ILE A 63 1.45 -10.75 -2.77
C ILE A 63 2.94 -10.47 -2.99
N GLY A 64 3.61 -11.41 -3.65
CA GLY A 64 5.01 -11.28 -4.07
C GLY A 64 5.31 -12.03 -5.35
N VAL A 65 6.56 -11.94 -5.80
CA VAL A 65 7.06 -12.69 -6.95
C VAL A 65 8.24 -13.56 -6.48
N LEU A 66 8.15 -14.86 -6.70
CA LEU A 66 9.17 -15.84 -6.35
C LEU A 66 9.46 -16.75 -7.56
N ASP A 67 10.74 -16.94 -7.87
CA ASP A 67 11.21 -17.77 -8.98
C ASP A 67 10.55 -17.45 -10.34
N GLY A 68 10.15 -16.16 -10.53
CA GLY A 68 9.45 -15.71 -11.73
C GLY A 68 7.98 -16.11 -11.78
N GLY A 69 7.37 -16.45 -10.64
CA GLY A 69 5.93 -16.64 -10.48
C GLY A 69 5.34 -15.61 -9.53
N VAL A 70 4.17 -15.08 -9.83
CA VAL A 70 3.38 -14.29 -8.89
C VAL A 70 2.74 -15.26 -7.89
N VAL A 71 2.92 -14.99 -6.59
CA VAL A 71 2.26 -15.74 -5.51
C VAL A 71 1.29 -14.82 -4.80
N VAL A 72 0.04 -15.24 -4.68
CA VAL A 72 -1.05 -14.55 -3.98
C VAL A 72 -1.44 -15.37 -2.76
N GLY A 73 -1.18 -14.83 -1.59
CA GLY A 73 -1.27 -15.56 -0.32
C GLY A 73 0.01 -16.33 -0.03
N LEU A 74 1.13 -15.59 0.14
CA LEU A 74 2.43 -16.16 0.52
C LEU A 74 2.33 -16.94 1.82
N SER A 75 2.92 -18.14 1.86
CA SER A 75 3.17 -18.90 3.09
C SER A 75 4.25 -18.23 3.95
N ASP A 76 4.37 -18.65 5.21
CA ASP A 76 5.39 -18.14 6.12
C ASP A 76 6.81 -18.32 5.59
N ASP A 77 7.11 -19.48 4.99
CA ASP A 77 8.42 -19.76 4.40
C ASP A 77 8.70 -18.89 3.19
N GLU A 78 7.71 -18.66 2.31
CA GLU A 78 7.81 -17.80 1.15
C GLU A 78 7.97 -16.33 1.55
N LEU A 79 7.20 -15.87 2.54
CA LEU A 79 7.30 -14.52 3.09
C LEU A 79 8.65 -14.29 3.77
N ALA A 80 9.13 -15.26 4.58
CA ALA A 80 10.45 -15.21 5.20
C ALA A 80 11.57 -15.17 4.15
N ARG A 81 11.43 -15.97 3.08
CA ARG A 81 12.36 -15.97 1.95
C ARG A 81 12.41 -14.61 1.26
N LEU A 82 11.25 -13.97 1.05
CA LEU A 82 11.17 -12.66 0.40
C LEU A 82 11.71 -11.55 1.31
N ALA A 83 11.49 -11.65 2.62
CA ALA A 83 11.95 -10.70 3.63
C ALA A 83 13.46 -10.78 3.92
N ASP A 84 14.15 -11.84 3.49
CA ASP A 84 15.58 -12.02 3.72
C ASP A 84 16.40 -10.97 2.93
N PRO A 85 17.11 -10.07 3.62
CA PRO A 85 17.88 -9.00 2.96
C PRO A 85 19.03 -9.54 2.09
N VAL A 86 19.50 -10.77 2.33
CA VAL A 86 20.54 -11.40 1.52
C VAL A 86 20.05 -11.70 0.10
N ARG A 87 18.76 -11.96 -0.07
CA ARG A 87 18.12 -12.27 -1.36
C ARG A 87 18.01 -11.09 -2.30
N ARG A 88 18.04 -9.85 -1.80
CA ARG A 88 17.96 -8.62 -2.59
C ARG A 88 16.78 -8.62 -3.58
N ALA A 89 15.59 -9.03 -3.10
CA ALA A 89 14.39 -9.05 -3.91
C ALA A 89 14.14 -7.67 -4.57
N ALA A 90 13.77 -7.68 -5.85
CA ALA A 90 13.57 -6.46 -6.62
C ALA A 90 12.30 -5.71 -6.17
N LYS A 91 12.30 -4.37 -6.24
CA LYS A 91 11.09 -3.56 -6.06
C LYS A 91 10.30 -3.53 -7.36
N LEU A 92 9.13 -4.18 -7.38
CA LEU A 92 8.32 -4.39 -8.57
C LEU A 92 7.05 -3.52 -8.55
N SER A 93 7.00 -2.55 -9.44
CA SER A 93 5.78 -1.83 -9.80
C SER A 93 5.02 -2.59 -10.89
N ALA A 94 3.81 -2.16 -11.25
CA ALA A 94 2.98 -2.77 -12.28
C ALA A 94 3.75 -3.02 -13.60
N ARG A 95 4.56 -2.05 -14.05
CA ARG A 95 5.36 -2.13 -15.28
C ARG A 95 6.49 -3.17 -15.21
N ASP A 96 6.93 -3.51 -14.01
CA ASP A 96 8.08 -4.39 -13.81
C ASP A 96 7.69 -5.88 -13.79
N LEU A 97 6.39 -6.19 -13.51
CA LEU A 97 5.92 -7.57 -13.31
C LEU A 97 6.27 -8.48 -14.49
N GLY A 98 5.89 -8.10 -15.70
CA GLY A 98 6.14 -8.94 -16.88
C GLY A 98 7.63 -9.20 -17.12
N VAL A 99 8.49 -8.23 -16.84
CA VAL A 99 9.95 -8.38 -16.99
C VAL A 99 10.51 -9.29 -15.89
N ALA A 100 10.05 -9.13 -14.64
CA ALA A 100 10.47 -9.97 -13.51
C ALA A 100 10.11 -11.44 -13.73
N LEU A 101 8.88 -11.70 -14.19
CA LEU A 101 8.40 -13.04 -14.54
C LEU A 101 9.26 -13.67 -15.65
N ALA A 102 9.51 -12.94 -16.72
CA ALA A 102 10.32 -13.43 -17.85
C ALA A 102 11.78 -13.75 -17.45
N LYS A 103 12.31 -13.03 -16.45
CA LYS A 103 13.69 -13.20 -15.96
C LYS A 103 13.82 -14.19 -14.80
N GLY A 104 12.72 -14.68 -14.24
CA GLY A 104 12.75 -15.54 -13.05
C GLY A 104 13.25 -14.83 -11.81
N THR A 105 12.93 -13.53 -11.64
CA THR A 105 13.47 -12.67 -10.57
C THR A 105 12.52 -12.65 -9.38
N ASP A 106 13.05 -12.87 -8.18
CA ASP A 106 12.29 -12.62 -6.93
C ASP A 106 12.05 -11.12 -6.75
N GLY A 107 10.85 -10.76 -6.26
CA GLY A 107 10.52 -9.35 -6.08
C GLY A 107 9.35 -9.06 -5.17
N ALA A 108 9.43 -7.91 -4.53
CA ALA A 108 8.40 -7.35 -3.68
C ALA A 108 7.51 -6.40 -4.48
N THR A 109 6.19 -6.59 -4.42
CA THR A 109 5.22 -5.75 -5.11
C THR A 109 4.98 -4.44 -4.38
N THR A 110 5.01 -3.32 -5.12
CA THR A 110 4.55 -2.00 -4.63
C THR A 110 3.02 -1.97 -4.60
N VAL A 111 2.43 -0.87 -4.12
CA VAL A 111 0.97 -0.64 -4.22
C VAL A 111 0.48 -0.88 -5.65
N ALA A 112 1.10 -0.25 -6.66
CA ALA A 112 0.76 -0.46 -8.07
C ALA A 112 0.89 -1.91 -8.53
N GLY A 113 1.96 -2.60 -8.14
CA GLY A 113 2.15 -4.02 -8.45
C GLY A 113 1.07 -4.88 -7.80
N THR A 114 0.78 -4.63 -6.53
CA THR A 114 -0.21 -5.36 -5.74
C THR A 114 -1.63 -5.15 -6.27
N ILE A 115 -2.05 -3.91 -6.56
CA ILE A 115 -3.36 -3.60 -7.17
C ILE A 115 -3.52 -4.33 -8.51
N THR A 116 -2.45 -4.36 -9.33
CA THR A 116 -2.49 -5.01 -10.64
C THR A 116 -2.73 -6.52 -10.53
N VAL A 117 -2.08 -7.18 -9.57
CA VAL A 117 -2.28 -8.60 -9.31
C VAL A 117 -3.62 -8.86 -8.63
N ALA A 118 -3.98 -8.06 -7.63
CA ALA A 118 -5.23 -8.19 -6.89
C ALA A 118 -6.45 -8.18 -7.81
N GLU A 119 -6.57 -7.18 -8.67
CA GLU A 119 -7.67 -7.11 -9.65
C GLU A 119 -7.65 -8.31 -10.62
N HIS A 120 -6.46 -8.73 -11.07
CA HIS A 120 -6.33 -9.87 -11.99
C HIS A 120 -6.90 -11.18 -11.41
N VAL A 121 -6.82 -11.37 -10.10
CA VAL A 121 -7.34 -12.55 -9.41
C VAL A 121 -8.69 -12.32 -8.73
N GLY A 122 -9.31 -11.16 -8.91
CA GLY A 122 -10.64 -10.85 -8.37
C GLY A 122 -10.66 -10.31 -6.94
N ILE A 123 -9.53 -9.86 -6.40
CA ILE A 123 -9.45 -9.20 -5.09
C ILE A 123 -9.73 -7.70 -5.27
N ASN A 124 -10.72 -7.17 -4.55
CA ASN A 124 -11.22 -5.80 -4.71
C ASN A 124 -10.77 -4.83 -3.60
N VAL A 125 -10.08 -5.31 -2.56
CA VAL A 125 -9.61 -4.50 -1.44
C VAL A 125 -8.14 -4.73 -1.18
N MET A 126 -7.41 -3.66 -0.90
CA MET A 126 -5.99 -3.68 -0.55
C MET A 126 -5.73 -2.80 0.66
N ALA A 127 -4.77 -3.16 1.50
CA ALA A 127 -4.22 -2.30 2.54
C ALA A 127 -2.74 -1.98 2.31
N THR A 128 -2.35 -0.74 2.65
CA THR A 128 -0.96 -0.30 2.68
C THR A 128 -0.75 0.71 3.82
N GLY A 129 0.48 1.02 4.16
CA GLY A 129 0.78 2.09 5.11
C GLY A 129 0.43 3.47 4.55
N GLY A 130 0.93 3.79 3.36
CA GLY A 130 0.68 5.05 2.67
C GLY A 130 0.93 4.96 1.19
N LEU A 131 0.08 5.64 0.44
CA LEU A 131 0.14 5.72 -1.01
C LEU A 131 1.43 6.43 -1.47
N GLY A 132 1.95 6.02 -2.61
CA GLY A 132 2.87 6.84 -3.37
C GLY A 132 2.12 7.98 -4.07
N GLY A 133 2.80 9.07 -4.35
CA GLY A 133 2.18 10.27 -4.92
C GLY A 133 3.12 11.07 -5.80
N VAL A 134 2.86 12.35 -5.92
CA VAL A 134 3.70 13.32 -6.63
C VAL A 134 4.92 13.67 -5.78
N HIS A 135 6.11 13.54 -6.32
CA HIS A 135 7.34 13.95 -5.64
C HIS A 135 7.45 15.48 -5.55
N ARG A 136 8.19 16.00 -4.54
CA ARG A 136 8.26 17.45 -4.29
C ARG A 136 8.95 18.22 -5.42
N ASP A 137 9.82 17.55 -6.17
CA ASP A 137 10.53 18.07 -7.34
C ASP A 137 9.86 17.69 -8.69
N ALA A 138 8.62 17.20 -8.65
CA ALA A 138 7.93 16.68 -9.84
C ALA A 138 7.73 17.75 -10.94
N THR A 139 7.76 19.03 -10.62
CA THR A 139 7.71 20.12 -11.62
C THR A 139 8.93 20.10 -12.56
N GLU A 140 10.04 19.55 -12.12
CA GLU A 140 11.29 19.44 -12.90
C GLU A 140 11.53 18.00 -13.36
N SER A 141 11.30 17.02 -12.46
CA SER A 141 11.61 15.62 -12.71
C SER A 141 10.47 14.84 -13.36
N PHE A 142 9.23 15.33 -13.28
CA PHE A 142 8.00 14.58 -13.60
C PHE A 142 7.86 13.27 -12.82
N ASP A 143 8.52 13.15 -11.65
CA ASP A 143 8.47 11.92 -10.83
C ASP A 143 7.15 11.84 -10.06
N GLU A 144 6.26 11.00 -10.58
CA GLU A 144 5.00 10.61 -9.97
C GLU A 144 4.98 9.09 -9.75
N SER A 145 4.39 8.66 -8.64
CA SER A 145 4.22 7.24 -8.37
C SER A 145 3.27 6.58 -9.38
N ALA A 146 3.65 5.40 -9.84
CA ALA A 146 2.78 4.55 -10.64
C ALA A 146 1.49 4.13 -9.91
N ASP A 147 1.43 4.31 -8.58
CA ASP A 147 0.24 4.03 -7.78
C ASP A 147 -0.96 4.86 -8.28
N LEU A 148 -0.72 6.14 -8.62
CA LEU A 148 -1.75 7.07 -9.09
C LEU A 148 -2.37 6.61 -10.42
N THR A 149 -1.52 6.30 -11.40
CA THR A 149 -1.99 5.82 -12.71
C THR A 149 -2.55 4.40 -12.65
N THR A 150 -2.12 3.58 -11.70
CA THR A 150 -2.69 2.24 -11.50
C THR A 150 -4.08 2.34 -10.88
N LEU A 151 -4.29 3.18 -9.88
CA LEU A 151 -5.61 3.48 -9.32
C LEU A 151 -6.58 4.02 -10.37
N SER A 152 -6.14 4.87 -11.29
CA SER A 152 -7.02 5.39 -12.35
C SER A 152 -7.48 4.34 -13.38
N ARG A 153 -6.90 3.14 -13.35
CA ARG A 153 -7.15 2.07 -14.34
C ARG A 153 -7.65 0.76 -13.75
N ARG A 154 -7.70 0.65 -12.42
CA ARG A 154 -7.98 -0.59 -11.71
C ARG A 154 -8.99 -0.36 -10.60
N SER A 155 -10.07 -1.14 -10.62
CA SER A 155 -11.18 -1.01 -9.68
C SER A 155 -10.88 -1.75 -8.37
N VAL A 156 -9.94 -1.22 -7.57
CA VAL A 156 -9.57 -1.74 -6.25
C VAL A 156 -9.67 -0.63 -5.21
N LEU A 157 -10.36 -0.90 -4.10
CA LEU A 157 -10.37 -0.01 -2.94
C LEU A 157 -9.07 -0.18 -2.15
N VAL A 158 -8.39 0.93 -1.88
CA VAL A 158 -7.15 0.96 -1.09
C VAL A 158 -7.39 1.67 0.22
N VAL A 159 -7.02 1.03 1.34
CA VAL A 159 -6.96 1.67 2.66
C VAL A 159 -5.53 2.07 2.95
N ALA A 160 -5.31 3.35 3.25
CA ALA A 160 -3.98 3.90 3.55
C ALA A 160 -4.08 5.06 4.55
N SER A 161 -2.99 5.34 5.28
CA SER A 161 -2.91 6.54 6.12
C SER A 161 -2.50 7.77 5.28
N GLY A 162 -3.24 7.98 4.19
CA GLY A 162 -2.98 9.03 3.21
C GLY A 162 -1.79 8.73 2.32
N VAL A 163 -1.06 9.78 1.98
CA VAL A 163 0.16 9.76 1.16
C VAL A 163 1.38 9.87 2.06
N LYS A 164 2.46 9.14 1.72
CA LYS A 164 3.72 9.24 2.47
C LYS A 164 4.14 10.70 2.63
N SER A 165 4.39 11.16 3.85
CA SER A 165 4.61 12.58 4.20
C SER A 165 5.83 13.23 3.53
N ILE A 166 6.74 12.41 3.00
CA ILE A 166 7.88 12.87 2.20
C ILE A 166 7.48 13.42 0.81
N LEU A 167 6.24 13.18 0.37
CA LEU A 167 5.72 13.56 -0.95
C LEU A 167 4.96 14.89 -0.90
N ALA A 168 4.62 15.43 -2.06
CA ALA A 168 3.81 16.63 -2.22
C ALA A 168 2.31 16.26 -2.08
N ILE A 169 1.78 16.31 -0.86
CA ILE A 169 0.42 15.83 -0.54
C ILE A 169 -0.63 16.59 -1.36
N GLY A 170 -0.61 17.93 -1.36
CA GLY A 170 -1.58 18.73 -2.11
C GLY A 170 -1.57 18.42 -3.60
N ALA A 171 -0.37 18.37 -4.23
CA ALA A 171 -0.26 17.99 -5.65
C ALA A 171 -0.74 16.56 -5.92
N THR A 172 -0.60 15.66 -4.94
CA THR A 172 -1.10 14.28 -5.07
C THR A 172 -2.61 14.22 -5.02
N LEU A 173 -3.26 15.01 -4.16
CA LEU A 173 -4.73 15.11 -4.11
C LEU A 173 -5.29 15.67 -5.43
N GLU A 174 -4.73 16.75 -5.95
CA GLU A 174 -5.09 17.32 -7.27
C GLU A 174 -4.90 16.29 -8.40
N ARG A 175 -3.85 15.48 -8.30
CA ARG A 175 -3.58 14.44 -9.29
C ARG A 175 -4.60 13.31 -9.23
N LEU A 176 -5.01 12.89 -8.03
CA LEU A 176 -6.05 11.88 -7.83
C LEU A 176 -7.40 12.38 -8.36
N ASP A 177 -7.75 13.65 -8.10
CA ASP A 177 -8.95 14.29 -8.65
C ASP A 177 -8.95 14.26 -10.18
N THR A 178 -7.88 14.75 -10.81
CA THR A 178 -7.70 14.72 -12.28
C THR A 178 -7.83 13.32 -12.86
N LEU A 179 -7.38 12.29 -12.13
CA LEU A 179 -7.44 10.89 -12.53
C LEU A 179 -8.80 10.22 -12.23
N GLY A 180 -9.74 10.92 -11.64
CA GLY A 180 -11.06 10.41 -11.28
C GLY A 180 -11.02 9.35 -10.19
N VAL A 181 -10.05 9.41 -9.28
CA VAL A 181 -9.91 8.51 -8.14
C VAL A 181 -10.49 9.20 -6.90
N PRO A 182 -11.64 8.80 -6.38
CA PRO A 182 -12.21 9.41 -5.19
C PRO A 182 -11.36 9.10 -3.95
N VAL A 183 -11.27 10.10 -3.08
CA VAL A 183 -10.60 10.03 -1.79
C VAL A 183 -11.61 10.35 -0.70
N VAL A 184 -11.83 9.43 0.25
CA VAL A 184 -12.71 9.65 1.39
C VAL A 184 -11.96 9.44 2.70
N GLY A 185 -12.24 10.26 3.70
CA GLY A 185 -11.67 10.09 5.03
C GLY A 185 -12.52 9.15 5.89
N LEU A 186 -11.89 8.24 6.63
CA LEU A 186 -12.60 7.38 7.59
C LEU A 186 -12.77 8.11 8.92
N GLY A 187 -14.01 8.48 9.25
CA GLY A 187 -14.37 9.19 10.48
C GLY A 187 -13.84 10.63 10.57
N THR A 188 -13.32 11.19 9.48
CA THR A 188 -12.75 12.54 9.43
C THR A 188 -12.77 13.10 8.03
N ARG A 189 -12.79 14.43 7.91
CA ARG A 189 -12.55 15.14 6.64
C ARG A 189 -11.11 15.68 6.52
N GLN A 190 -10.30 15.57 7.59
CA GLN A 190 -8.89 15.91 7.48
C GLN A 190 -8.12 14.79 6.78
N PHE A 191 -7.40 15.12 5.71
CA PHE A 191 -6.56 14.14 5.02
C PHE A 191 -5.33 13.82 5.85
N PRO A 192 -5.05 12.54 6.17
CA PRO A 192 -3.90 12.18 6.97
C PRO A 192 -2.58 12.34 6.21
N GLY A 193 -1.55 12.78 6.93
CA GLY A 193 -0.18 12.95 6.44
C GLY A 193 0.73 11.79 6.82
N PHE A 194 0.28 10.54 6.70
CA PHE A 194 1.00 9.32 7.04
C PHE A 194 1.31 9.22 8.55
N TYR A 195 2.36 9.90 9.03
CA TYR A 195 2.72 9.95 10.45
C TYR A 195 1.86 10.91 11.27
N LEU A 196 1.10 11.77 10.59
CA LEU A 196 0.25 12.80 11.17
C LEU A 196 -1.21 12.52 10.80
N ARG A 197 -2.11 12.81 11.75
CA ARG A 197 -3.57 12.69 11.54
C ARG A 197 -4.11 13.73 10.58
N ASP A 198 -3.45 14.87 10.54
CA ASP A 198 -3.83 16.03 9.74
C ASP A 198 -2.62 16.53 8.94
N SER A 199 -2.74 16.51 7.63
CA SER A 199 -1.74 17.05 6.70
C SER A 199 -1.93 18.52 6.36
N GLY A 200 -2.98 19.16 6.87
CA GLY A 200 -3.39 20.52 6.50
C GLY A 200 -4.30 20.59 5.27
N PHE A 201 -4.74 19.44 4.71
CA PHE A 201 -5.65 19.37 3.59
C PHE A 201 -6.99 18.75 4.02
N GLU A 202 -8.10 19.34 3.59
CA GLU A 202 -9.44 18.85 3.86
C GLU A 202 -9.99 18.09 2.65
N LEU A 203 -10.74 17.03 2.92
CA LEU A 203 -11.44 16.20 1.92
C LEU A 203 -12.90 16.67 1.78
N ASP A 204 -13.45 16.55 0.58
CA ASP A 204 -14.86 16.81 0.32
C ASP A 204 -15.78 15.80 1.02
N TRP A 205 -15.32 14.57 1.15
CA TRP A 205 -16.12 13.45 1.64
C TRP A 205 -15.45 12.68 2.78
N SER A 206 -16.29 12.19 3.68
CA SER A 206 -15.91 11.22 4.71
C SER A 206 -16.94 10.13 4.82
N VAL A 207 -16.53 8.97 5.32
CA VAL A 207 -17.37 7.82 5.64
C VAL A 207 -17.23 7.51 7.12
N ALA A 208 -18.33 7.13 7.77
CA ALA A 208 -18.35 6.90 9.22
C ALA A 208 -17.90 5.49 9.60
N SER A 209 -17.94 4.52 8.67
CA SER A 209 -17.69 3.12 8.97
C SER A 209 -17.17 2.34 7.76
N ALA A 210 -16.71 1.10 8.01
CA ALA A 210 -16.32 0.17 6.97
C ALA A 210 -17.47 -0.20 6.02
N GLU A 211 -18.69 -0.30 6.55
CA GLU A 211 -19.89 -0.57 5.77
C GLU A 211 -20.21 0.58 4.81
N GLU A 212 -20.10 1.81 5.28
CA GLU A 212 -20.32 2.99 4.44
C GLU A 212 -19.25 3.11 3.36
N ALA A 213 -17.97 2.82 3.69
CA ALA A 213 -16.88 2.76 2.72
C ALA A 213 -17.13 1.70 1.64
N ALA A 214 -17.58 0.51 2.05
CA ALA A 214 -17.95 -0.57 1.14
C ALA A 214 -19.08 -0.15 0.20
N MET A 215 -20.15 0.46 0.72
CA MET A 215 -21.27 0.94 -0.06
C MET A 215 -20.85 2.05 -1.04
N ALA A 216 -20.06 3.02 -0.58
CA ALA A 216 -19.55 4.09 -1.43
C ALA A 216 -18.71 3.54 -2.61
N PHE A 217 -17.89 2.52 -2.35
CA PHE A 217 -17.12 1.85 -3.41
C PHE A 217 -18.01 1.08 -4.38
N LEU A 218 -19.05 0.39 -3.91
CA LEU A 218 -20.01 -0.28 -4.80
C LEU A 218 -20.72 0.70 -5.73
N CYS A 219 -21.25 1.80 -5.18
CA CYS A 219 -21.85 2.86 -5.99
C CYS A 219 -20.86 3.48 -6.99
N HIS A 220 -19.62 3.68 -6.56
CA HIS A 220 -18.58 4.16 -7.47
C HIS A 220 -18.35 3.21 -8.65
N ARG A 221 -18.27 1.90 -8.40
CA ARG A 221 -18.05 0.88 -9.45
C ARG A 221 -19.17 0.80 -10.48
N GLU A 222 -20.38 1.22 -10.14
CA GLU A 222 -21.49 1.30 -11.12
C GLU A 222 -21.26 2.40 -12.17
N MET A 223 -20.53 3.44 -11.80
CA MET A 223 -20.31 4.63 -12.65
C MET A 223 -18.91 4.70 -13.26
N MET A 224 -17.91 4.17 -12.55
CA MET A 224 -16.49 4.33 -12.87
C MET A 224 -15.75 3.01 -12.72
N SER A 225 -14.65 2.86 -13.45
CA SER A 225 -13.73 1.71 -13.35
C SER A 225 -12.42 2.06 -12.64
N THR A 226 -12.33 3.24 -12.02
CA THR A 226 -11.17 3.65 -11.25
C THR A 226 -11.18 3.02 -9.85
N GLY A 227 -10.03 3.01 -9.19
CA GLY A 227 -9.91 2.64 -7.79
C GLY A 227 -10.52 3.68 -6.87
N PHE A 228 -10.43 3.40 -5.57
CA PHE A 228 -11.04 4.20 -4.51
C PHE A 228 -10.09 4.25 -3.31
N LEU A 229 -9.82 5.44 -2.77
CA LEU A 229 -8.92 5.60 -1.63
C LEU A 229 -9.72 5.90 -0.36
N VAL A 230 -9.59 5.05 0.65
CA VAL A 230 -10.04 5.30 2.02
C VAL A 230 -8.84 5.74 2.85
N ALA A 231 -8.86 7.00 3.26
CA ALA A 231 -7.82 7.60 4.07
C ALA A 231 -8.12 7.36 5.57
N ASN A 232 -7.36 6.46 6.19
CA ASN A 232 -7.49 6.10 7.60
C ASN A 232 -6.38 6.77 8.42
N PRO A 233 -6.68 7.76 9.28
CA PRO A 233 -5.65 8.44 10.06
C PRO A 233 -5.02 7.50 11.09
N VAL A 234 -3.73 7.72 11.38
CA VAL A 234 -3.06 7.07 12.50
C VAL A 234 -3.83 7.32 13.81
N ALA A 235 -3.80 6.37 14.75
CA ALA A 235 -4.44 6.54 16.06
C ALA A 235 -3.84 7.75 16.81
N ALA A 236 -4.68 8.48 17.56
CA ALA A 236 -4.28 9.74 18.18
C ALA A 236 -3.11 9.61 19.18
N ASP A 237 -3.04 8.47 19.88
CA ASP A 237 -1.97 8.13 20.82
C ASP A 237 -0.69 7.59 20.13
N LYS A 238 -0.72 7.43 18.80
CA LYS A 238 0.39 6.92 17.97
C LYS A 238 0.92 7.96 16.99
N GLU A 239 0.28 9.11 16.90
CA GLU A 239 0.69 10.21 16.04
C GLU A 239 2.10 10.69 16.41
N LEU A 240 2.94 10.92 15.40
CA LEU A 240 4.24 11.53 15.62
C LEU A 240 4.07 13.01 16.02
N ASP A 241 4.89 13.48 16.95
CA ASP A 241 4.92 14.92 17.25
C ASP A 241 5.17 15.74 15.98
N ARG A 242 4.37 16.79 15.76
CA ARG A 242 4.43 17.57 14.51
C ARG A 242 5.77 18.28 14.33
N HIS A 243 6.36 18.82 15.41
CA HIS A 243 7.64 19.50 15.31
C HIS A 243 8.76 18.51 14.95
N LEU A 244 8.77 17.36 15.63
CA LEU A 244 9.71 16.28 15.31
C LEU A 244 9.54 15.76 13.88
N HIS A 245 8.28 15.66 13.39
CA HIS A 245 7.99 15.29 12.00
C HIS A 245 8.60 16.31 11.02
N ASP A 246 8.37 17.60 11.23
CA ASP A 246 8.78 18.65 10.30
C ASP A 246 10.32 18.76 10.24
N GLU A 247 11.01 18.66 11.39
CA GLU A 247 12.47 18.61 11.45
C GLU A 247 13.05 17.36 10.74
N ALA A 248 12.42 16.19 10.96
CA ALA A 248 12.84 14.95 10.30
C ALA A 248 12.65 15.02 8.79
N LEU A 249 11.55 15.62 8.33
CA LEU A 249 11.27 15.82 6.92
C LEU A 249 12.29 16.75 6.26
N GLU A 250 12.59 17.88 6.89
CA GLU A 250 13.58 18.83 6.39
C GLU A 250 14.97 18.18 6.30
N SER A 251 15.41 17.49 7.35
CA SER A 251 16.67 16.76 7.38
C SER A 251 16.75 15.71 6.25
N ALA A 252 15.68 14.95 6.05
CA ALA A 252 15.64 13.93 5.02
C ALA A 252 15.72 14.52 3.60
N LEU A 253 15.02 15.62 3.35
CA LEU A 253 15.05 16.31 2.05
C LEU A 253 16.44 16.89 1.73
N ILE A 254 17.06 17.56 2.71
CA ILE A 254 18.42 18.10 2.57
C ILE A 254 19.41 16.97 2.24
N LYS A 255 19.33 15.85 2.98
CA LYS A 255 20.22 14.72 2.75
C LYS A 255 20.03 14.10 1.38
N ALA A 256 18.80 13.87 0.94
CA ALA A 256 18.51 13.30 -0.37
C ALA A 256 19.05 14.19 -1.51
N GLN A 257 18.91 15.50 -1.37
CA GLN A 257 19.46 16.47 -2.32
C GLN A 257 21.00 16.46 -2.32
N PHE A 258 21.61 16.44 -1.15
CA PHE A 258 23.08 16.39 -1.01
C PHE A 258 23.68 15.12 -1.63
N ASP A 259 23.03 13.96 -1.42
CA ASP A 259 23.46 12.66 -1.93
C ASP A 259 23.10 12.45 -3.43
N GLY A 260 22.38 13.38 -4.06
CA GLY A 260 21.96 13.29 -5.46
C GLY A 260 21.04 12.09 -5.75
N VAL A 261 20.22 11.68 -4.76
CA VAL A 261 19.35 10.51 -4.86
C VAL A 261 18.19 10.78 -5.81
N SER A 262 17.91 9.83 -6.71
CA SER A 262 16.81 9.97 -7.69
C SER A 262 16.05 8.66 -7.92
N GLY A 263 14.83 8.73 -8.48
CA GLY A 263 14.02 7.59 -8.90
C GLY A 263 13.66 6.64 -7.74
N LYS A 264 13.71 5.33 -7.99
CA LYS A 264 13.28 4.30 -7.03
C LYS A 264 13.99 4.34 -5.66
N ALA A 265 15.16 4.99 -5.56
CA ALA A 265 15.95 5.09 -4.33
C ALA A 265 15.49 6.23 -3.40
N VAL A 266 14.75 7.23 -3.89
CA VAL A 266 14.34 8.42 -3.12
C VAL A 266 13.55 8.02 -1.88
N THR A 267 12.45 7.30 -2.05
CA THR A 267 11.57 6.92 -0.93
C THR A 267 12.31 6.12 0.18
N PRO A 268 13.06 5.04 -0.12
CA PRO A 268 13.81 4.32 0.92
C PRO A 268 14.83 5.21 1.65
N THR A 269 15.55 6.07 0.92
CA THR A 269 16.54 6.98 1.52
C THR A 269 15.88 7.98 2.47
N LEU A 270 14.78 8.61 2.05
CA LEU A 270 14.05 9.55 2.90
C LEU A 270 13.48 8.88 4.14
N LEU A 271 12.90 7.69 4.02
CA LEU A 271 12.36 6.95 5.17
C LEU A 271 13.46 6.51 6.15
N ALA A 272 14.62 6.11 5.65
CA ALA A 272 15.78 5.75 6.50
C ALA A 272 16.29 6.96 7.29
N GLU A 273 16.39 8.13 6.65
CA GLU A 273 16.80 9.36 7.32
C GLU A 273 15.74 9.82 8.35
N PHE A 274 14.47 9.69 8.01
CA PHE A 274 13.37 9.93 8.93
C PHE A 274 13.46 9.05 10.18
N ALA A 275 13.72 7.75 10.00
CA ALA A 275 13.90 6.80 11.10
C ALA A 275 15.10 7.17 11.98
N ARG A 276 16.20 7.59 11.36
CA ARG A 276 17.41 8.04 12.08
C ARG A 276 17.12 9.30 12.91
N HIS A 277 16.48 10.31 12.32
CA HIS A 277 16.18 11.58 12.98
C HIS A 277 15.21 11.42 14.15
N THR A 278 14.20 10.55 13.98
CA THR A 278 13.19 10.28 15.02
C THR A 278 13.61 9.19 16.03
N ALA A 279 14.87 8.77 16.04
CA ALA A 279 15.37 7.68 16.89
C ALA A 279 14.48 6.39 16.81
N GLY A 280 13.94 6.09 15.63
CA GLY A 280 13.13 4.92 15.36
C GLY A 280 11.63 5.09 15.66
N LEU A 281 11.16 6.21 16.20
CA LEU A 281 9.73 6.43 16.46
C LEU A 281 8.90 6.36 15.19
N SER A 282 9.38 6.89 14.07
CA SER A 282 8.67 6.81 12.78
C SER A 282 8.49 5.37 12.29
N VAL A 283 9.40 4.45 12.61
CA VAL A 283 9.27 3.03 12.30
C VAL A 283 8.13 2.41 13.12
N GLN A 284 8.00 2.78 14.39
CA GLN A 284 6.92 2.31 15.25
C GLN A 284 5.56 2.81 14.74
N VAL A 285 5.46 4.11 14.42
CA VAL A 285 4.23 4.69 13.85
C VAL A 285 3.88 4.01 12.53
N ASN A 286 4.85 3.78 11.64
CA ASN A 286 4.61 3.09 10.36
C ASN A 286 4.10 1.66 10.56
N ARG A 287 4.63 0.93 11.54
CA ARG A 287 4.12 -0.37 11.95
C ARG A 287 2.66 -0.29 12.39
N ASP A 288 2.36 0.62 13.33
CA ASP A 288 1.04 0.73 13.93
C ASP A 288 -0.01 1.13 12.90
N LEU A 289 0.29 2.09 12.00
CA LEU A 289 -0.66 2.54 10.98
C LEU A 289 -0.94 1.48 9.90
N VAL A 290 0.07 0.72 9.44
CA VAL A 290 -0.18 -0.31 8.42
C VAL A 290 -0.99 -1.48 8.96
N VAL A 291 -0.77 -1.88 10.22
CA VAL A 291 -1.56 -2.91 10.90
C VAL A 291 -3.02 -2.44 11.08
N ALA A 292 -3.22 -1.18 11.49
CA ALA A 292 -4.56 -0.61 11.62
C ALA A 292 -5.28 -0.55 10.25
N ASN A 293 -4.59 -0.12 9.19
CA ASN A 293 -5.14 -0.10 7.83
C ASN A 293 -5.54 -1.50 7.35
N ALA A 294 -4.75 -2.52 7.68
CA ALA A 294 -5.07 -3.91 7.35
C ALA A 294 -6.37 -4.39 8.01
N GLY A 295 -6.59 -4.04 9.29
CA GLY A 295 -7.84 -4.37 10.00
C GLY A 295 -9.06 -3.65 9.41
N VAL A 296 -8.92 -2.36 9.11
CA VAL A 296 -9.98 -1.59 8.43
C VAL A 296 -10.31 -2.18 7.06
N ALA A 297 -9.29 -2.53 6.27
CA ALA A 297 -9.47 -3.17 4.97
C ALA A 297 -10.18 -4.53 5.12
N GLY A 298 -9.85 -5.31 6.17
CA GLY A 298 -10.54 -6.54 6.51
C GLY A 298 -12.04 -6.33 6.74
N ALA A 299 -12.40 -5.34 7.56
CA ALA A 299 -13.79 -5.00 7.82
C ALA A 299 -14.54 -4.52 6.56
N ILE A 300 -13.88 -3.72 5.70
CA ILE A 300 -14.45 -3.27 4.42
C ILE A 300 -14.67 -4.45 3.48
N ALA A 301 -13.68 -5.35 3.33
CA ALA A 301 -13.79 -6.52 2.46
C ALA A 301 -14.89 -7.49 2.94
N ALA A 302 -15.03 -7.69 4.24
CA ALA A 302 -16.12 -8.47 4.82
C ALA A 302 -17.49 -7.82 4.55
N SER A 303 -17.57 -6.49 4.57
CA SER A 303 -18.82 -5.76 4.27
C SER A 303 -19.18 -5.84 2.79
N LEU A 304 -18.19 -5.76 1.89
CA LEU A 304 -18.39 -5.98 0.46
C LEU A 304 -18.90 -7.40 0.17
N ALA A 305 -18.31 -8.41 0.81
CA ALA A 305 -18.74 -9.81 0.65
C ALA A 305 -20.22 -10.01 1.02
N ARG A 306 -20.66 -9.39 2.13
CA ARG A 306 -22.08 -9.44 2.55
C ARG A 306 -23.03 -8.73 1.59
N ALA A 307 -22.58 -7.69 0.90
CA ALA A 307 -23.40 -6.95 -0.05
C ALA A 307 -23.64 -7.70 -1.37
N TYR A 308 -22.79 -8.69 -1.69
CA TYR A 308 -22.94 -9.56 -2.85
C TYR A 308 -23.67 -10.89 -2.55
N ALA A 309 -23.87 -11.23 -1.26
CA ALA A 309 -24.58 -12.43 -0.82
C ALA A 309 -26.10 -12.23 -0.85
#